data_0f3b335344e1a254cde3e87e651bd66d
#
_entry.id   0f3b335344e1a254cde3e87e651bd66d
#
_cell.length_a   1.000
_cell.length_b   1.000
_cell.length_c   1.000
_cell.angle_alpha   90.00
_cell.angle_beta   90.00
_cell.angle_gamma   90.00
#
_symmetry.space_group_name_H-M   'P 1'
#
loop_
_entity.id
_entity.type
_entity.pdbx_description
1 polymer ?
#
loop_
_entity_poly.entity_id
_entity_poly.type
_entity_poly.pdbx_seq_one_letter_code
_entity_poly.pdbx_strand_id
1 'polypeptide(L)'
;MKKLFFIPAVFFFLSNNLFSQSNLQSLIQSGVAKAYNMEFDEAEKIFNRVIENYPNQPHGYYRTAQIHFWIFLGTRDPGEYYVFLKFADLAQQKIDKILLEHENNYRMTYMAGNLASFKAMAYATNNSTVDAIWASKKAVDYFDKTRELNSKFYDVYLGLGIFDYAMSFVPDFLKWAVSLTGLTSDRERGLHFIKTAYYKGNDKTEAAFHLAKIYTDYLADYDSAYIYLNSLINQFPRNTLFQYQYAVTLIKDRQLDRANEFLNKVVRLNNTKLPQITALAHYRKGEILFKKNRFKDAVTEYDIFLETTKEIDFAGIAAYNIALCYKFLGNDNEYEKYLVLAKLGNQDVFEDSYAKSKSEEYSSKEITKEDLMLVRMHNNLEAGKYRIVFDSLKNVVTSLHGTEQKALALSYLCEASLRLKNYDEVDNAFEQIKNLHPPKERWVIPNAYLNMAWANFYLGKKAAASDFIEDAESNNDYDFKDQLQAKIENLKRKLKAGKH
;
A
#
# COMPACT_ATOMS: atom_id res chain seq x y z
N MET A 1 -48.35 -43.05 -40.85
CA MET A 1 -46.90 -42.91 -40.69
C MET A 1 -46.48 -41.50 -41.06
N LYS A 2 -46.43 -40.60 -40.10
CA LYS A 2 -45.81 -39.26 -40.16
C LYS A 2 -45.57 -38.79 -38.74
N LYS A 3 -44.49 -39.19 -38.10
CA LYS A 3 -43.88 -38.57 -36.93
C LYS A 3 -42.49 -39.17 -36.81
N LEU A 4 -41.47 -38.43 -37.17
CA LEU A 4 -40.09 -38.52 -36.69
C LEU A 4 -39.19 -37.73 -37.67
N PHE A 5 -39.04 -36.41 -37.49
CA PHE A 5 -37.95 -35.64 -38.05
C PHE A 5 -37.98 -34.19 -37.52
N PHE A 6 -37.93 -33.98 -36.15
CA PHE A 6 -37.78 -32.60 -35.67
C PHE A 6 -37.05 -32.50 -34.32
N ILE A 7 -36.18 -33.44 -33.96
CA ILE A 7 -35.48 -33.36 -32.66
C ILE A 7 -33.95 -33.08 -32.79
N PRO A 8 -33.24 -33.31 -33.93
CA PRO A 8 -31.80 -33.05 -33.92
C PRO A 8 -31.40 -31.54 -33.99
N ALA A 9 -32.25 -30.67 -34.56
CA ALA A 9 -31.85 -29.26 -34.77
C ALA A 9 -31.82 -28.42 -33.47
N VAL A 10 -32.69 -28.72 -32.52
CA VAL A 10 -32.74 -27.97 -31.24
C VAL A 10 -31.56 -28.35 -30.32
N PHE A 11 -31.11 -29.59 -30.36
CA PHE A 11 -29.94 -30.03 -29.58
C PHE A 11 -28.63 -29.47 -30.16
N PHE A 12 -28.55 -29.25 -31.44
CA PHE A 12 -27.34 -28.65 -32.09
C PHE A 12 -27.20 -27.16 -31.75
N PHE A 13 -28.30 -26.42 -31.63
CA PHE A 13 -28.27 -25.00 -31.22
C PHE A 13 -27.97 -24.82 -29.74
N LEU A 14 -28.46 -25.70 -28.88
CA LEU A 14 -28.17 -25.66 -27.44
C LEU A 14 -26.74 -26.09 -27.13
N SER A 15 -26.21 -27.11 -27.85
CA SER A 15 -24.82 -27.53 -27.68
C SER A 15 -23.82 -26.47 -28.17
N ASN A 16 -24.07 -25.80 -29.31
CA ASN A 16 -23.22 -24.73 -29.78
C ASN A 16 -23.15 -23.51 -28.86
N ASN A 17 -24.27 -23.14 -28.21
CA ASN A 17 -24.28 -22.06 -27.22
C ASN A 17 -23.53 -22.42 -25.95
N LEU A 18 -23.64 -23.65 -25.46
CA LEU A 18 -22.90 -24.14 -24.27
C LEU A 18 -21.39 -24.26 -24.57
N PHE A 19 -21.01 -24.77 -25.73
CA PHE A 19 -19.60 -24.82 -26.17
C PHE A 19 -19.02 -23.43 -26.38
N SER A 20 -19.78 -22.50 -26.94
CA SER A 20 -19.36 -21.11 -27.16
C SER A 20 -19.14 -20.36 -25.83
N GLN A 21 -20.04 -20.54 -24.86
CA GLN A 21 -19.89 -19.92 -23.52
C GLN A 21 -18.72 -20.52 -22.74
N SER A 22 -18.50 -21.83 -22.81
CA SER A 22 -17.37 -22.48 -22.15
C SER A 22 -16.03 -22.02 -22.74
N ASN A 23 -15.95 -21.83 -24.05
CA ASN A 23 -14.74 -21.32 -24.71
C ASN A 23 -14.47 -19.86 -24.38
N LEU A 24 -15.48 -18.98 -24.36
CA LEU A 24 -15.38 -17.60 -23.91
C LEU A 24 -14.82 -17.52 -22.48
N GLN A 25 -15.40 -18.28 -21.55
CA GLN A 25 -14.96 -18.29 -20.15
C GLN A 25 -13.52 -18.79 -20.01
N SER A 26 -13.13 -19.83 -20.73
CA SER A 26 -11.77 -20.38 -20.74
C SER A 26 -10.74 -19.34 -21.24
N LEU A 27 -11.05 -18.66 -22.35
CA LEU A 27 -10.18 -17.58 -22.88
C LEU A 27 -10.04 -16.44 -21.88
N ILE A 28 -11.14 -15.99 -21.26
CA ILE A 28 -11.10 -14.93 -20.23
C ILE A 28 -10.23 -15.36 -19.06
N GLN A 29 -10.41 -16.55 -18.52
CA GLN A 29 -9.61 -17.06 -17.39
C GLN A 29 -8.13 -17.15 -17.72
N SER A 30 -7.79 -17.65 -18.93
CA SER A 30 -6.41 -17.71 -19.40
C SER A 30 -5.78 -16.31 -19.51
N GLY A 31 -6.48 -15.35 -20.12
CA GLY A 31 -6.01 -13.98 -20.22
C GLY A 31 -5.84 -13.31 -18.87
N VAL A 32 -6.78 -13.52 -17.94
CA VAL A 32 -6.72 -13.00 -16.56
C VAL A 32 -5.52 -13.58 -15.81
N ALA A 33 -5.25 -14.88 -15.93
CA ALA A 33 -4.08 -15.50 -15.31
C ALA A 33 -2.76 -14.90 -15.85
N LYS A 34 -2.69 -14.61 -17.16
CA LYS A 34 -1.55 -13.90 -17.75
C LYS A 34 -1.42 -12.47 -17.23
N ALA A 35 -2.52 -11.71 -17.18
CA ALA A 35 -2.52 -10.35 -16.67
C ALA A 35 -2.06 -10.27 -15.22
N TYR A 36 -2.54 -11.15 -14.34
CA TYR A 36 -2.08 -11.21 -12.95
C TYR A 36 -0.62 -11.68 -12.79
N ASN A 37 -0.06 -12.44 -13.73
CA ASN A 37 1.37 -12.69 -13.79
C ASN A 37 2.16 -11.56 -14.46
N MET A 38 1.49 -10.44 -14.80
CA MET A 38 2.06 -9.26 -15.48
C MET A 38 2.64 -9.57 -16.86
N GLU A 39 2.15 -10.62 -17.49
CA GLU A 39 2.42 -10.98 -18.88
C GLU A 39 1.39 -10.24 -19.77
N PHE A 40 1.43 -8.89 -19.73
CA PHE A 40 0.37 -8.03 -20.31
C PHE A 40 0.22 -8.20 -21.82
N ASP A 41 1.32 -8.29 -22.58
CA ASP A 41 1.26 -8.48 -24.02
C ASP A 41 0.59 -9.81 -24.40
N GLU A 42 0.83 -10.86 -23.63
CA GLU A 42 0.19 -12.17 -23.85
C GLU A 42 -1.30 -12.15 -23.43
N ALA A 43 -1.62 -11.46 -22.34
CA ALA A 43 -3.00 -11.28 -21.92
C ALA A 43 -3.80 -10.48 -22.96
N GLU A 44 -3.23 -9.42 -23.51
CA GLU A 44 -3.85 -8.57 -24.53
C GLU A 44 -4.12 -9.35 -25.82
N LYS A 45 -3.18 -10.17 -26.29
CA LYS A 45 -3.39 -11.07 -27.45
C LYS A 45 -4.59 -12.00 -27.23
N ILE A 46 -4.76 -12.51 -26.00
CA ILE A 46 -5.90 -13.38 -25.67
C ILE A 46 -7.20 -12.57 -25.66
N PHE A 47 -7.21 -11.37 -25.08
CA PHE A 47 -8.41 -10.54 -25.00
C PHE A 47 -8.80 -9.99 -26.38
N ASN A 48 -7.84 -9.71 -27.27
CA ASN A 48 -8.12 -9.37 -28.66
C ASN A 48 -8.83 -10.54 -29.40
N ARG A 49 -8.41 -11.80 -29.19
CA ARG A 49 -9.14 -12.95 -29.69
C ARG A 49 -10.56 -13.07 -29.11
N VAL A 50 -10.76 -12.67 -27.84
CA VAL A 50 -12.12 -12.59 -27.26
C VAL A 50 -12.94 -11.53 -27.99
N ILE A 51 -12.38 -10.36 -28.29
CA ILE A 51 -13.06 -9.29 -29.03
C ILE A 51 -13.44 -9.74 -30.43
N GLU A 52 -12.53 -10.40 -31.15
CA GLU A 52 -12.75 -10.90 -32.53
C GLU A 52 -13.84 -11.97 -32.57
N ASN A 53 -13.77 -12.96 -31.67
CA ASN A 53 -14.71 -14.09 -31.66
C ASN A 53 -16.07 -13.73 -31.06
N TYR A 54 -16.12 -12.75 -30.14
CA TYR A 54 -17.31 -12.34 -29.36
C TYR A 54 -17.50 -10.81 -29.35
N PRO A 55 -17.61 -10.14 -30.52
CA PRO A 55 -17.58 -8.66 -30.60
C PRO A 55 -18.73 -7.94 -29.90
N ASN A 56 -19.82 -8.66 -29.63
CA ASN A 56 -20.98 -8.12 -28.91
C ASN A 56 -20.89 -8.32 -27.37
N GLN A 57 -19.92 -9.10 -26.88
CA GLN A 57 -19.69 -9.30 -25.44
C GLN A 57 -18.73 -8.23 -24.89
N PRO A 58 -18.99 -7.66 -23.70
CA PRO A 58 -18.13 -6.63 -23.12
C PRO A 58 -16.79 -7.17 -22.60
N HIS A 59 -16.68 -8.47 -22.33
CA HIS A 59 -15.60 -9.06 -21.56
C HIS A 59 -14.19 -8.79 -22.11
N GLY A 60 -13.98 -8.91 -23.43
CA GLY A 60 -12.69 -8.64 -24.06
C GLY A 60 -12.29 -7.17 -23.90
N TYR A 61 -13.21 -6.25 -24.23
CA TYR A 61 -13.01 -4.82 -24.09
C TYR A 61 -12.74 -4.41 -22.63
N TYR A 62 -13.52 -4.96 -21.68
CA TYR A 62 -13.37 -4.72 -20.25
C TYR A 62 -11.98 -5.15 -19.73
N ARG A 63 -11.52 -6.35 -20.11
CA ARG A 63 -10.22 -6.86 -19.67
C ARG A 63 -9.05 -6.14 -20.32
N THR A 64 -9.16 -5.71 -21.56
CA THR A 64 -8.17 -4.85 -22.21
C THR A 64 -8.13 -3.49 -21.50
N ALA A 65 -9.28 -2.87 -21.20
CA ALA A 65 -9.32 -1.66 -20.41
C ALA A 65 -8.63 -1.84 -19.04
N GLN A 66 -8.86 -2.95 -18.35
CA GLN A 66 -8.23 -3.24 -17.06
C GLN A 66 -6.70 -3.31 -17.13
N ILE A 67 -6.13 -3.92 -18.17
CA ILE A 67 -4.67 -3.96 -18.37
C ILE A 67 -4.11 -2.55 -18.54
N HIS A 68 -4.66 -1.76 -19.44
CA HIS A 68 -4.19 -0.40 -19.70
C HIS A 68 -4.41 0.52 -18.50
N PHE A 69 -5.47 0.30 -17.74
CA PHE A 69 -5.67 0.97 -16.44
C PHE A 69 -4.54 0.65 -15.45
N TRP A 70 -4.14 -0.61 -15.30
CA TRP A 70 -3.05 -1.00 -14.39
C TRP A 70 -1.70 -0.43 -14.84
N ILE A 71 -1.42 -0.47 -16.16
CA ILE A 71 -0.18 0.11 -16.71
C ILE A 71 -0.19 1.63 -16.49
N PHE A 72 -1.31 2.30 -16.78
CA PHE A 72 -1.45 3.74 -16.50
C PHE A 72 -1.22 4.09 -15.03
N LEU A 73 -1.82 3.37 -14.10
CA LEU A 73 -1.59 3.62 -12.67
C LEU A 73 -0.12 3.48 -12.26
N GLY A 74 0.59 2.54 -12.90
CA GLY A 74 2.00 2.27 -12.60
C GLY A 74 3.01 3.13 -13.36
N THR A 75 2.59 3.80 -14.44
CA THR A 75 3.50 4.57 -15.32
C THR A 75 3.12 6.04 -15.49
N ARG A 76 1.85 6.38 -15.22
CA ARG A 76 1.23 7.67 -15.53
C ARG A 76 1.36 8.08 -17.01
N ASP A 77 1.56 7.09 -17.90
CA ASP A 77 1.69 7.33 -19.35
C ASP A 77 0.34 7.81 -19.93
N PRO A 78 0.29 9.02 -20.52
CA PRO A 78 -0.92 9.52 -21.16
C PRO A 78 -1.44 8.62 -22.30
N GLY A 79 -0.56 7.92 -23.00
CA GLY A 79 -0.95 6.96 -24.04
C GLY A 79 -1.78 5.81 -23.47
N GLU A 80 -1.33 5.22 -22.36
CA GLU A 80 -2.04 4.16 -21.66
C GLU A 80 -3.39 4.66 -21.08
N TYR A 81 -3.45 5.90 -20.61
CA TYR A 81 -4.69 6.53 -20.15
C TYR A 81 -5.74 6.62 -21.27
N TYR A 82 -5.35 7.09 -22.45
CA TYR A 82 -6.28 7.20 -23.58
C TYR A 82 -6.74 5.83 -24.10
N VAL A 83 -5.83 4.84 -24.14
CA VAL A 83 -6.19 3.47 -24.53
C VAL A 83 -7.15 2.86 -23.51
N PHE A 84 -6.89 3.04 -22.22
CA PHE A 84 -7.82 2.64 -21.16
C PHE A 84 -9.22 3.23 -21.37
N LEU A 85 -9.34 4.56 -21.51
CA LEU A 85 -10.64 5.21 -21.69
C LEU A 85 -11.38 4.69 -22.93
N LYS A 86 -10.68 4.54 -24.06
CA LYS A 86 -11.25 3.99 -25.30
C LYS A 86 -11.89 2.62 -25.07
N PHE A 87 -11.15 1.68 -24.48
CA PHE A 87 -11.65 0.33 -24.24
C PHE A 87 -12.71 0.28 -23.14
N ALA A 88 -12.62 1.14 -22.13
CA ALA A 88 -13.65 1.29 -21.10
C ALA A 88 -14.98 1.78 -21.69
N ASP A 89 -14.93 2.74 -22.64
CA ASP A 89 -16.12 3.24 -23.32
C ASP A 89 -16.74 2.18 -24.25
N LEU A 90 -15.93 1.44 -24.99
CA LEU A 90 -16.40 0.32 -25.81
C LEU A 90 -17.06 -0.77 -24.96
N ALA A 91 -16.45 -1.12 -23.82
CA ALA A 91 -17.04 -2.08 -22.88
C ALA A 91 -18.37 -1.57 -22.32
N GLN A 92 -18.44 -0.28 -21.92
CA GLN A 92 -19.68 0.32 -21.41
C GLN A 92 -20.80 0.30 -22.44
N GLN A 93 -20.53 0.65 -23.72
CA GLN A 93 -21.52 0.57 -24.80
C GLN A 93 -22.10 -0.84 -24.96
N LYS A 94 -21.26 -1.89 -24.84
CA LYS A 94 -21.75 -3.27 -24.92
C LYS A 94 -22.57 -3.67 -23.70
N ILE A 95 -22.17 -3.22 -22.51
CA ILE A 95 -22.91 -3.43 -21.27
C ILE A 95 -24.28 -2.75 -21.35
N ASP A 96 -24.32 -1.48 -21.76
CA ASP A 96 -25.57 -0.71 -21.88
C ASP A 96 -26.56 -1.37 -22.84
N LYS A 97 -26.09 -1.89 -23.99
CA LYS A 97 -26.93 -2.64 -24.92
C LYS A 97 -27.51 -3.88 -24.27
N ILE A 98 -26.73 -4.66 -23.52
CA ILE A 98 -27.24 -5.85 -22.82
C ILE A 98 -28.24 -5.47 -21.73
N LEU A 99 -27.99 -4.37 -20.98
CA LEU A 99 -28.89 -3.90 -19.93
C LEU A 99 -30.20 -3.31 -20.47
N LEU A 100 -30.23 -2.79 -21.71
CA LEU A 100 -31.47 -2.41 -22.36
C LEU A 100 -32.39 -3.62 -22.65
N GLU A 101 -31.81 -4.78 -22.99
CA GLU A 101 -32.54 -6.00 -23.25
C GLU A 101 -32.83 -6.80 -21.96
N HIS A 102 -31.95 -6.67 -20.96
CA HIS A 102 -31.92 -7.45 -19.71
C HIS A 102 -31.56 -6.56 -18.52
N GLU A 103 -32.43 -5.64 -18.12
CA GLU A 103 -32.17 -4.63 -17.08
C GLU A 103 -31.76 -5.17 -15.70
N ASN A 104 -32.19 -6.40 -15.37
CA ASN A 104 -31.88 -7.07 -14.11
C ASN A 104 -30.61 -7.95 -14.17
N ASN A 105 -29.75 -7.75 -15.17
CA ASN A 105 -28.52 -8.50 -15.29
C ASN A 105 -27.46 -7.98 -14.29
N TYR A 106 -27.47 -8.50 -13.08
CA TYR A 106 -26.57 -8.09 -12.00
C TYR A 106 -25.07 -8.20 -12.35
N ARG A 107 -24.66 -9.14 -13.24
CA ARG A 107 -23.26 -9.29 -13.66
C ARG A 107 -22.81 -8.15 -14.56
N MET A 108 -23.67 -7.70 -15.45
CA MET A 108 -23.40 -6.53 -16.31
C MET A 108 -23.41 -5.24 -15.48
N THR A 109 -24.35 -5.12 -14.52
CA THR A 109 -24.38 -4.00 -13.59
C THR A 109 -23.11 -3.93 -12.75
N TYR A 110 -22.61 -5.06 -12.25
CA TYR A 110 -21.32 -5.15 -11.52
C TYR A 110 -20.14 -4.75 -12.40
N MET A 111 -20.08 -5.23 -13.64
CA MET A 111 -19.01 -4.86 -14.58
C MET A 111 -19.01 -3.35 -14.88
N ALA A 112 -20.19 -2.72 -15.03
CA ALA A 112 -20.31 -1.27 -15.15
C ALA A 112 -19.79 -0.53 -13.90
N GLY A 113 -20.07 -1.06 -12.71
CA GLY A 113 -19.54 -0.54 -11.45
C GLY A 113 -18.02 -0.57 -11.39
N ASN A 114 -17.41 -1.68 -11.81
CA ASN A 114 -15.95 -1.79 -11.87
C ASN A 114 -15.34 -0.82 -12.88
N LEU A 115 -15.94 -0.66 -14.07
CA LEU A 115 -15.46 0.34 -15.04
C LEU A 115 -15.53 1.76 -14.50
N ALA A 116 -16.62 2.10 -13.81
CA ALA A 116 -16.77 3.41 -13.17
C ALA A 116 -15.71 3.61 -12.06
N SER A 117 -15.39 2.55 -11.29
CA SER A 117 -14.30 2.58 -10.29
C SER A 117 -12.93 2.79 -10.93
N PHE A 118 -12.63 2.10 -12.03
CA PHE A 118 -11.37 2.29 -12.74
C PHE A 118 -11.26 3.71 -13.31
N LYS A 119 -12.36 4.26 -13.87
CA LYS A 119 -12.40 5.64 -14.31
C LYS A 119 -12.19 6.62 -13.17
N ALA A 120 -12.81 6.40 -12.01
CA ALA A 120 -12.64 7.24 -10.83
C ALA A 120 -11.16 7.32 -10.41
N MET A 121 -10.48 6.17 -10.32
CA MET A 121 -9.06 6.12 -9.97
C MET A 121 -8.19 6.75 -11.06
N ALA A 122 -8.48 6.50 -12.33
CA ALA A 122 -7.73 7.09 -13.45
C ALA A 122 -7.88 8.63 -13.49
N TYR A 123 -9.09 9.15 -13.27
CA TYR A 123 -9.34 10.59 -13.19
C TYR A 123 -8.60 11.21 -12.00
N ALA A 124 -8.65 10.59 -10.83
CA ALA A 124 -7.90 11.05 -9.66
C ALA A 124 -6.38 11.07 -9.93
N THR A 125 -5.84 10.03 -10.54
CA THR A 125 -4.41 9.95 -10.94
C THR A 125 -4.04 11.01 -11.97
N ASN A 126 -4.97 11.38 -12.85
CA ASN A 126 -4.79 12.43 -13.86
C ASN A 126 -5.21 13.84 -13.38
N ASN A 127 -5.32 14.04 -12.06
CA ASN A 127 -5.69 15.31 -11.41
C ASN A 127 -7.08 15.86 -11.80
N SER A 128 -7.98 15.02 -12.33
CA SER A 128 -9.37 15.39 -12.66
C SER A 128 -10.30 15.09 -11.49
N THR A 129 -10.15 15.84 -10.39
CA THR A 129 -10.82 15.55 -9.10
C THR A 129 -12.35 15.50 -9.20
N VAL A 130 -12.96 16.41 -9.96
CA VAL A 130 -14.43 16.46 -10.10
C VAL A 130 -14.95 15.22 -10.83
N ASP A 131 -14.29 14.83 -11.93
CA ASP A 131 -14.66 13.62 -12.68
C ASP A 131 -14.47 12.36 -11.84
N ALA A 132 -13.40 12.32 -11.01
CA ALA A 132 -13.16 11.23 -10.08
C ALA A 132 -14.29 11.07 -9.06
N ILE A 133 -14.79 12.17 -8.48
CA ILE A 133 -15.89 12.15 -7.52
C ILE A 133 -17.18 11.62 -8.16
N TRP A 134 -17.54 12.13 -9.35
CA TRP A 134 -18.76 11.68 -10.05
C TRP A 134 -18.66 10.23 -10.54
N ALA A 135 -17.49 9.81 -11.00
CA ALA A 135 -17.25 8.41 -11.37
C ALA A 135 -17.32 7.48 -10.15
N SER A 136 -16.83 7.93 -8.99
CA SER A 136 -16.97 7.20 -7.71
C SER A 136 -18.41 7.02 -7.31
N LYS A 137 -19.23 8.11 -7.39
CA LYS A 137 -20.68 8.04 -7.13
C LYS A 137 -21.35 7.02 -8.05
N LYS A 138 -21.07 7.10 -9.36
CA LYS A 138 -21.63 6.17 -10.35
C LYS A 138 -21.23 4.72 -10.05
N ALA A 139 -20.00 4.47 -9.61
CA ALA A 139 -19.55 3.14 -9.23
C ALA A 139 -20.36 2.58 -8.06
N VAL A 140 -20.54 3.36 -6.99
CA VAL A 140 -21.32 2.97 -5.82
C VAL A 140 -22.78 2.69 -6.19
N ASP A 141 -23.40 3.53 -7.00
CA ASP A 141 -24.78 3.31 -7.46
C ASP A 141 -24.94 1.99 -8.21
N TYR A 142 -23.98 1.63 -9.07
CA TYR A 142 -23.99 0.34 -9.76
C TYR A 142 -23.75 -0.84 -8.79
N PHE A 143 -22.89 -0.69 -7.79
CA PHE A 143 -22.65 -1.73 -6.81
C PHE A 143 -23.86 -1.95 -5.91
N ASP A 144 -24.51 -0.87 -5.45
CA ASP A 144 -25.74 -0.97 -4.68
C ASP A 144 -26.87 -1.62 -5.48
N LYS A 145 -27.08 -1.21 -6.75
CA LYS A 145 -28.02 -1.87 -7.65
C LYS A 145 -27.68 -3.36 -7.85
N THR A 146 -26.39 -3.71 -7.99
CA THR A 146 -25.96 -5.12 -8.10
C THR A 146 -26.34 -5.92 -6.86
N ARG A 147 -26.13 -5.35 -5.67
CA ARG A 147 -26.47 -5.98 -4.39
C ARG A 147 -27.99 -6.15 -4.22
N GLU A 148 -28.79 -5.19 -4.66
CA GLU A 148 -30.24 -5.27 -4.68
C GLU A 148 -30.73 -6.39 -5.62
N LEU A 149 -30.17 -6.48 -6.82
CA LEU A 149 -30.50 -7.51 -7.80
C LEU A 149 -30.09 -8.93 -7.36
N ASN A 150 -28.95 -9.05 -6.65
CA ASN A 150 -28.48 -10.35 -6.14
C ASN A 150 -27.61 -10.16 -4.86
N SER A 151 -28.25 -10.24 -3.71
CA SER A 151 -27.59 -10.10 -2.40
C SER A 151 -26.55 -11.19 -2.08
N LYS A 152 -26.55 -12.30 -2.82
CA LYS A 152 -25.57 -13.40 -2.70
C LYS A 152 -24.41 -13.29 -3.67
N PHE A 153 -24.35 -12.25 -4.48
CA PHE A 153 -23.21 -11.97 -5.34
C PHE A 153 -22.12 -11.21 -4.55
N TYR A 154 -21.27 -11.96 -3.87
CA TYR A 154 -20.33 -11.43 -2.88
C TYR A 154 -19.19 -10.61 -3.48
N ASP A 155 -18.92 -10.69 -4.79
CA ASP A 155 -17.88 -9.88 -5.44
C ASP A 155 -18.17 -8.38 -5.36
N VAL A 156 -19.45 -7.98 -5.30
CA VAL A 156 -19.86 -6.57 -5.16
C VAL A 156 -19.35 -5.91 -3.88
N TYR A 157 -19.13 -6.68 -2.82
CA TYR A 157 -18.61 -6.17 -1.56
C TYR A 157 -17.16 -5.73 -1.65
N LEU A 158 -16.40 -6.16 -2.66
CA LEU A 158 -15.05 -5.63 -2.89
C LEU A 158 -15.09 -4.14 -3.23
N GLY A 159 -15.87 -3.75 -4.25
CA GLY A 159 -15.97 -2.36 -4.67
C GLY A 159 -16.55 -1.45 -3.57
N LEU A 160 -17.65 -1.88 -2.93
CA LEU A 160 -18.24 -1.15 -1.80
C LEU A 160 -17.26 -1.02 -0.63
N GLY A 161 -16.51 -2.07 -0.32
CA GLY A 161 -15.56 -2.08 0.78
C GLY A 161 -14.33 -1.20 0.53
N ILE A 162 -13.78 -1.22 -0.68
CA ILE A 162 -12.67 -0.34 -1.07
C ILE A 162 -13.13 1.12 -0.97
N PHE A 163 -14.34 1.41 -1.48
CA PHE A 163 -14.91 2.74 -1.41
C PHE A 163 -15.08 3.22 0.03
N ASP A 164 -15.77 2.46 0.89
CA ASP A 164 -15.98 2.79 2.30
C ASP A 164 -14.65 3.05 3.03
N TYR A 165 -13.65 2.24 2.75
CA TYR A 165 -12.35 2.35 3.39
C TYR A 165 -11.57 3.58 2.89
N ALA A 166 -11.48 3.78 1.56
CA ALA A 166 -10.73 4.86 0.94
C ALA A 166 -11.34 6.24 1.25
N MET A 167 -12.65 6.35 1.23
CA MET A 167 -13.35 7.62 1.51
C MET A 167 -13.14 8.12 2.94
N SER A 168 -12.75 7.26 3.87
CA SER A 168 -12.41 7.67 5.23
C SER A 168 -11.10 8.48 5.32
N PHE A 169 -10.30 8.54 4.25
CA PHE A 169 -9.04 9.28 4.16
C PHE A 169 -9.15 10.54 3.29
N VAL A 170 -10.35 10.87 2.81
CA VAL A 170 -10.55 12.09 2.01
C VAL A 170 -10.19 13.32 2.84
N PRO A 171 -9.31 14.19 2.33
CA PRO A 171 -8.94 15.42 3.00
C PRO A 171 -10.16 16.33 3.31
N ASP A 172 -10.10 17.07 4.40
CA ASP A 172 -11.22 17.91 4.87
C ASP A 172 -11.70 18.91 3.82
N PHE A 173 -10.77 19.47 3.05
CA PHE A 173 -11.10 20.45 2.01
C PHE A 173 -11.90 19.85 0.82
N LEU A 174 -11.94 18.51 0.68
CA LEU A 174 -12.74 17.81 -0.34
C LEU A 174 -14.05 17.23 0.23
N LYS A 175 -14.23 17.19 1.56
CA LYS A 175 -15.43 16.60 2.18
C LYS A 175 -16.73 17.24 1.72
N TRP A 176 -16.72 18.54 1.41
CA TRP A 176 -17.89 19.23 0.87
C TRP A 176 -18.32 18.66 -0.48
N ALA A 177 -17.36 18.37 -1.37
CA ALA A 177 -17.66 17.82 -2.69
C ALA A 177 -18.19 16.38 -2.59
N VAL A 178 -17.63 15.59 -1.67
CA VAL A 178 -18.11 14.24 -1.37
C VAL A 178 -19.53 14.31 -0.77
N SER A 179 -19.81 15.26 0.12
CA SER A 179 -21.14 15.40 0.73
C SER A 179 -22.25 15.67 -0.29
N LEU A 180 -21.94 16.34 -1.41
CA LEU A 180 -22.89 16.56 -2.50
C LEU A 180 -23.34 15.26 -3.18
N THR A 181 -22.55 14.19 -3.09
CA THR A 181 -22.88 12.89 -3.68
C THR A 181 -23.75 12.02 -2.76
N GLY A 182 -23.93 12.42 -1.50
CA GLY A 182 -24.62 11.62 -0.48
C GLY A 182 -23.84 10.37 -0.02
N LEU A 183 -22.56 10.24 -0.40
CA LEU A 183 -21.74 9.11 -0.04
C LEU A 183 -21.28 9.20 1.42
N THR A 184 -21.29 8.08 2.12
CA THR A 184 -20.80 7.93 3.50
C THR A 184 -19.63 6.95 3.52
N SER A 185 -18.77 7.05 4.51
CA SER A 185 -17.62 6.16 4.68
C SER A 185 -17.59 5.55 6.08
N ASP A 186 -17.15 4.29 6.15
CA ASP A 186 -16.94 3.58 7.41
C ASP A 186 -15.82 2.55 7.23
N ARG A 187 -14.70 2.74 7.94
CA ARG A 187 -13.51 1.85 7.84
C ARG A 187 -13.79 0.42 8.24
N GLU A 188 -14.55 0.22 9.32
CA GLU A 188 -14.84 -1.12 9.82
C GLU A 188 -15.79 -1.87 8.89
N ARG A 189 -16.82 -1.18 8.39
CA ARG A 189 -17.72 -1.73 7.38
C ARG A 189 -16.94 -2.05 6.10
N GLY A 190 -16.10 -1.13 5.63
CA GLY A 190 -15.25 -1.32 4.46
C GLY A 190 -14.35 -2.55 4.58
N LEU A 191 -13.63 -2.68 5.69
CA LEU A 191 -12.79 -3.84 5.96
C LEU A 191 -13.60 -5.14 6.02
N HIS A 192 -14.78 -5.13 6.65
CA HIS A 192 -15.68 -6.27 6.70
C HIS A 192 -16.17 -6.68 5.30
N PHE A 193 -16.50 -5.73 4.46
CA PHE A 193 -16.93 -5.97 3.08
C PHE A 193 -15.81 -6.58 2.23
N ILE A 194 -14.58 -6.04 2.28
CA ILE A 194 -13.45 -6.62 1.55
C ILE A 194 -13.17 -8.06 2.02
N LYS A 195 -13.24 -8.34 3.33
CA LYS A 195 -13.14 -9.71 3.87
C LYS A 195 -14.25 -10.60 3.32
N THR A 196 -15.48 -10.10 3.27
CA THR A 196 -16.63 -10.86 2.71
C THR A 196 -16.38 -11.22 1.25
N ALA A 197 -15.88 -10.29 0.44
CA ALA A 197 -15.50 -10.56 -0.94
C ALA A 197 -14.37 -11.61 -1.04
N TYR A 198 -13.36 -11.53 -0.20
CA TYR A 198 -12.27 -12.52 -0.19
C TYR A 198 -12.73 -13.93 0.18
N TYR A 199 -13.53 -14.08 1.25
CA TYR A 199 -13.92 -15.42 1.72
C TYR A 199 -15.06 -16.02 0.92
N LYS A 200 -15.99 -15.23 0.40
CA LYS A 200 -17.22 -15.70 -0.23
C LYS A 200 -17.36 -15.38 -1.72
N GLY A 201 -16.60 -14.39 -2.23
CA GLY A 201 -16.61 -13.96 -3.64
C GLY A 201 -15.67 -14.79 -4.51
N ASN A 202 -15.62 -14.43 -5.80
CA ASN A 202 -14.74 -15.02 -6.82
C ASN A 202 -13.49 -14.15 -7.09
N ASP A 203 -13.59 -12.82 -6.94
CA ASP A 203 -12.51 -11.86 -7.17
C ASP A 203 -11.52 -11.79 -5.98
N LYS A 204 -11.06 -12.98 -5.53
CA LYS A 204 -10.23 -13.14 -4.33
C LYS A 204 -8.87 -12.47 -4.44
N THR A 205 -8.30 -12.38 -5.64
CA THR A 205 -6.96 -11.83 -5.87
C THR A 205 -6.91 -10.35 -5.52
N GLU A 206 -7.84 -9.56 -6.03
CA GLU A 206 -7.90 -8.12 -5.72
C GLU A 206 -8.27 -7.87 -4.26
N ALA A 207 -9.23 -8.64 -3.72
CA ALA A 207 -9.57 -8.55 -2.30
C ALA A 207 -8.37 -8.88 -1.40
N ALA A 208 -7.58 -9.91 -1.72
CA ALA A 208 -6.36 -10.25 -0.98
C ALA A 208 -5.31 -9.12 -1.04
N PHE A 209 -5.12 -8.50 -2.21
CA PHE A 209 -4.16 -7.41 -2.36
C PHE A 209 -4.56 -6.18 -1.51
N HIS A 210 -5.83 -5.77 -1.56
CA HIS A 210 -6.33 -4.67 -0.73
C HIS A 210 -6.26 -4.98 0.77
N LEU A 211 -6.62 -6.21 1.19
CA LEU A 211 -6.47 -6.63 2.58
C LEU A 211 -5.01 -6.60 3.02
N ALA A 212 -4.10 -7.12 2.21
CA ALA A 212 -2.67 -7.10 2.51
C ALA A 212 -2.16 -5.67 2.71
N LYS A 213 -2.55 -4.73 1.83
CA LYS A 213 -2.20 -3.30 1.98
C LYS A 213 -2.79 -2.69 3.24
N ILE A 214 -4.07 -2.91 3.50
CA ILE A 214 -4.75 -2.37 4.68
C ILE A 214 -4.06 -2.87 5.95
N TYR A 215 -3.78 -4.16 6.06
CA TYR A 215 -3.12 -4.73 7.22
C TYR A 215 -1.66 -4.27 7.36
N THR A 216 -0.95 -4.03 6.25
CA THR A 216 0.43 -3.52 6.27
C THR A 216 0.50 -2.04 6.62
N ASP A 217 -0.29 -1.21 5.94
CA ASP A 217 -0.08 0.23 5.93
C ASP A 217 -0.91 0.97 6.99
N TYR A 218 -2.14 0.49 7.25
CA TYR A 218 -3.10 1.19 8.11
C TYR A 218 -3.36 0.51 9.45
N LEU A 219 -3.03 -0.78 9.57
CA LEU A 219 -3.28 -1.55 10.79
C LEU A 219 -2.00 -2.11 11.43
N ALA A 220 -0.85 -2.02 10.76
CA ALA A 220 0.43 -2.59 11.20
C ALA A 220 0.31 -4.03 11.75
N ASP A 221 -0.66 -4.81 11.23
CA ASP A 221 -0.90 -6.21 11.58
C ASP A 221 -0.29 -7.10 10.50
N TYR A 222 1.01 -7.29 10.60
CA TYR A 222 1.80 -7.99 9.57
C TYR A 222 1.45 -9.48 9.48
N ASP A 223 1.08 -10.12 10.57
CA ASP A 223 0.65 -11.53 10.57
C ASP A 223 -0.59 -11.72 9.70
N SER A 224 -1.58 -10.84 9.85
CA SER A 224 -2.76 -10.84 8.98
C SER A 224 -2.41 -10.51 7.52
N ALA A 225 -1.49 -9.57 7.28
CA ALA A 225 -1.03 -9.24 5.93
C ALA A 225 -0.38 -10.44 5.22
N TYR A 226 0.45 -11.23 5.94
CA TYR A 226 1.11 -12.41 5.38
C TYR A 226 0.13 -13.49 4.90
N ILE A 227 -1.04 -13.64 5.52
CA ILE A 227 -2.06 -14.60 5.07
C ILE A 227 -2.43 -14.32 3.62
N TYR A 228 -2.73 -13.06 3.31
CA TYR A 228 -3.14 -12.63 1.96
C TYR A 228 -1.97 -12.59 0.98
N LEU A 229 -0.81 -12.09 1.41
CA LEU A 229 0.40 -12.04 0.57
C LEU A 229 0.89 -13.43 0.17
N ASN A 230 0.88 -14.40 1.09
CA ASN A 230 1.22 -15.78 0.77
C ASN A 230 0.30 -16.37 -0.30
N SER A 231 -1.01 -16.12 -0.19
CA SER A 231 -1.97 -16.55 -1.22
C SER A 231 -1.65 -15.95 -2.59
N LEU A 232 -1.35 -14.64 -2.65
CA LEU A 232 -1.04 -13.91 -3.88
C LEU A 232 0.23 -14.40 -4.55
N ILE A 233 1.35 -14.52 -3.82
CA ILE A 233 2.63 -14.94 -4.40
C ILE A 233 2.68 -16.42 -4.79
N ASN A 234 1.88 -17.27 -4.12
CA ASN A 234 1.75 -18.68 -4.49
C ASN A 234 0.96 -18.83 -5.79
N GLN A 235 -0.10 -18.04 -5.96
CA GLN A 235 -0.95 -18.11 -7.16
C GLN A 235 -0.30 -17.39 -8.36
N PHE A 236 0.37 -16.26 -8.12
CA PHE A 236 0.97 -15.41 -9.15
C PHE A 236 2.45 -15.11 -8.84
N PRO A 237 3.32 -16.11 -8.94
CA PRO A 237 4.72 -15.98 -8.51
C PRO A 237 5.56 -15.00 -9.35
N ARG A 238 5.10 -14.61 -10.54
CA ARG A 238 5.76 -13.64 -11.41
C ARG A 238 5.25 -12.20 -11.23
N ASN A 239 4.22 -11.98 -10.42
CA ASN A 239 3.69 -10.65 -10.17
C ASN A 239 4.66 -9.81 -9.33
N THR A 240 5.33 -8.84 -9.97
CA THR A 240 6.34 -8.00 -9.33
C THR A 240 5.73 -7.08 -8.26
N LEU A 241 4.47 -6.63 -8.44
CA LEU A 241 3.78 -5.81 -7.45
C LEU A 241 3.49 -6.59 -6.16
N PHE A 242 3.06 -7.85 -6.27
CA PHE A 242 2.81 -8.69 -5.08
C PHE A 242 4.11 -9.05 -4.35
N GLN A 243 5.18 -9.34 -5.10
CA GLN A 243 6.52 -9.55 -4.52
C GLN A 243 7.03 -8.29 -3.81
N TYR A 244 6.86 -7.12 -4.44
CA TYR A 244 7.24 -5.83 -3.85
C TYR A 244 6.44 -5.53 -2.58
N GLN A 245 5.10 -5.69 -2.61
CA GLN A 245 4.26 -5.47 -1.42
C GLN A 245 4.63 -6.42 -0.27
N TYR A 246 5.00 -7.66 -0.59
CA TYR A 246 5.50 -8.61 0.42
C TYR A 246 6.79 -8.09 1.06
N ALA A 247 7.73 -7.62 0.24
CA ALA A 247 8.98 -7.04 0.73
C ALA A 247 8.73 -5.80 1.61
N VAL A 248 7.82 -4.89 1.22
CA VAL A 248 7.44 -3.72 2.03
C VAL A 248 6.90 -4.16 3.39
N THR A 249 6.03 -5.17 3.43
CA THR A 249 5.51 -5.71 4.70
C THR A 249 6.64 -6.27 5.58
N LEU A 250 7.57 -7.03 5.00
CA LEU A 250 8.73 -7.56 5.71
C LEU A 250 9.66 -6.47 6.24
N ILE A 251 9.86 -5.37 5.49
CA ILE A 251 10.67 -4.22 5.96
C ILE A 251 10.02 -3.59 7.20
N LYS A 252 8.70 -3.35 7.13
CA LYS A 252 7.94 -2.78 8.26
C LYS A 252 7.93 -3.71 9.49
N ASP A 253 7.96 -5.03 9.25
CA ASP A 253 8.08 -6.07 10.29
C ASP A 253 9.55 -6.35 10.68
N ARG A 254 10.50 -5.55 10.19
CA ARG A 254 11.95 -5.66 10.48
C ARG A 254 12.61 -6.99 10.08
N GLN A 255 12.01 -7.74 9.15
CA GLN A 255 12.56 -8.96 8.58
C GLN A 255 13.40 -8.66 7.32
N LEU A 256 14.46 -7.85 7.48
CA LEU A 256 15.20 -7.23 6.38
C LEU A 256 15.87 -8.21 5.41
N ASP A 257 16.36 -9.33 5.90
CA ASP A 257 17.02 -10.35 5.04
C ASP A 257 16.00 -11.01 4.10
N ARG A 258 14.85 -11.40 4.64
CA ARG A 258 13.76 -11.95 3.85
C ARG A 258 13.21 -10.93 2.85
N ALA A 259 13.06 -9.67 3.27
CA ALA A 259 12.63 -8.60 2.38
C ALA A 259 13.56 -8.46 1.17
N ASN A 260 14.87 -8.51 1.39
CA ASN A 260 15.87 -8.42 0.32
C ASN A 260 15.77 -9.58 -0.69
N GLU A 261 15.37 -10.78 -0.27
CA GLU A 261 15.15 -11.92 -1.18
C GLU A 261 13.99 -11.62 -2.16
N PHE A 262 12.88 -11.06 -1.67
CA PHE A 262 11.74 -10.67 -2.50
C PHE A 262 12.08 -9.52 -3.45
N LEU A 263 12.81 -8.50 -2.98
CA LEU A 263 13.27 -7.39 -3.82
C LEU A 263 14.22 -7.86 -4.92
N ASN A 264 15.15 -8.77 -4.61
CA ASN A 264 16.01 -9.37 -5.61
C ASN A 264 15.21 -10.15 -6.68
N LYS A 265 14.09 -10.75 -6.30
CA LYS A 265 13.18 -11.39 -7.26
C LYS A 265 12.49 -10.36 -8.15
N VAL A 266 12.02 -9.23 -7.60
CA VAL A 266 11.45 -8.11 -8.37
C VAL A 266 12.45 -7.61 -9.41
N VAL A 267 13.70 -7.33 -8.98
CA VAL A 267 14.76 -6.84 -9.87
C VAL A 267 15.07 -7.85 -10.97
N ARG A 268 15.14 -9.15 -10.66
CA ARG A 268 15.38 -10.19 -11.68
C ARG A 268 14.23 -10.34 -12.68
N LEU A 269 12.98 -10.20 -12.24
CA LEU A 269 11.81 -10.28 -13.12
C LEU A 269 11.75 -9.07 -14.06
N ASN A 270 12.18 -7.90 -13.60
CA ASN A 270 12.33 -6.65 -14.34
C ASN A 270 11.18 -6.39 -15.32
N ASN A 271 9.99 -6.16 -14.82
CA ASN A 271 8.80 -5.94 -15.64
C ASN A 271 8.92 -4.62 -16.42
N THR A 272 9.12 -4.72 -17.75
CA THR A 272 9.34 -3.55 -18.62
C THR A 272 8.08 -2.68 -18.82
N LYS A 273 6.89 -3.22 -18.58
CA LYS A 273 5.63 -2.45 -18.62
C LYS A 273 5.40 -1.64 -17.34
N LEU A 274 6.04 -2.04 -16.24
CA LEU A 274 5.95 -1.37 -14.95
C LEU A 274 7.35 -1.12 -14.35
N PRO A 275 8.21 -0.35 -15.05
CA PRO A 275 9.61 -0.15 -14.66
C PRO A 275 9.74 0.53 -13.28
N GLN A 276 8.76 1.33 -12.88
CA GLN A 276 8.75 2.00 -11.59
C GLN A 276 8.78 1.03 -10.40
N ILE A 277 8.19 -0.18 -10.54
CA ILE A 277 8.26 -1.20 -9.46
C ILE A 277 9.70 -1.67 -9.27
N THR A 278 10.47 -1.81 -10.35
CA THR A 278 11.89 -2.17 -10.29
C THR A 278 12.72 -1.05 -9.68
N ALA A 279 12.47 0.21 -10.06
CA ALA A 279 13.12 1.37 -9.46
C ALA A 279 12.84 1.44 -7.94
N LEU A 280 11.59 1.30 -7.53
CA LEU A 280 11.21 1.26 -6.11
C LEU A 280 11.82 0.07 -5.37
N ALA A 281 12.06 -1.06 -6.04
CA ALA A 281 12.77 -2.19 -5.43
C ALA A 281 14.23 -1.83 -5.11
N HIS A 282 14.92 -1.06 -5.96
CA HIS A 282 16.26 -0.53 -5.67
C HIS A 282 16.22 0.46 -4.51
N TYR A 283 15.24 1.36 -4.46
CA TYR A 283 15.03 2.24 -3.30
C TYR A 283 14.92 1.45 -2.00
N ARG A 284 14.07 0.41 -1.96
CA ARG A 284 13.89 -0.43 -0.76
C ARG A 284 15.12 -1.27 -0.42
N LYS A 285 15.91 -1.70 -1.40
CA LYS A 285 17.21 -2.36 -1.16
C LYS A 285 18.21 -1.37 -0.54
N GLY A 286 18.26 -0.14 -1.03
CA GLY A 286 19.04 0.95 -0.42
C GLY A 286 18.64 1.18 1.04
N GLU A 287 17.33 1.25 1.32
CA GLU A 287 16.79 1.37 2.68
C GLU A 287 17.24 0.22 3.60
N ILE A 288 17.14 -1.02 3.13
CA ILE A 288 17.60 -2.20 3.89
C ILE A 288 19.10 -2.11 4.21
N LEU A 289 19.91 -1.74 3.22
CA LEU A 289 21.36 -1.64 3.38
C LEU A 289 21.74 -0.49 4.31
N PHE A 290 21.05 0.64 4.23
CA PHE A 290 21.20 1.76 5.14
C PHE A 290 20.86 1.35 6.58
N LYS A 291 19.71 0.72 6.82
CA LYS A 291 19.30 0.16 8.12
C LYS A 291 20.29 -0.88 8.67
N LYS A 292 21.03 -1.57 7.80
CA LYS A 292 22.12 -2.46 8.19
C LYS A 292 23.47 -1.78 8.40
N ASN A 293 23.54 -0.46 8.26
CA ASN A 293 24.77 0.37 8.29
C ASN A 293 25.81 -0.04 7.22
N ARG A 294 25.32 -0.59 6.08
CA ARG A 294 26.14 -0.93 4.91
C ARG A 294 26.16 0.26 3.93
N PHE A 295 26.74 1.35 4.36
CA PHE A 295 26.60 2.65 3.71
C PHE A 295 27.07 2.67 2.24
N LYS A 296 28.22 2.08 1.92
CA LYS A 296 28.73 2.01 0.55
C LYS A 296 27.75 1.28 -0.39
N ASP A 297 27.21 0.16 0.05
CA ASP A 297 26.26 -0.63 -0.76
C ASP A 297 24.91 0.07 -0.87
N ALA A 298 24.49 0.78 0.20
CA ALA A 298 23.26 1.57 0.19
C ALA A 298 23.29 2.69 -0.87
N VAL A 299 24.43 3.41 -0.98
CA VAL A 299 24.64 4.43 -2.03
C VAL A 299 24.40 3.82 -3.41
N THR A 300 24.99 2.67 -3.71
CA THR A 300 24.84 2.01 -5.02
C THR A 300 23.36 1.73 -5.37
N GLU A 301 22.59 1.21 -4.43
CA GLU A 301 21.18 0.88 -4.68
C GLU A 301 20.29 2.15 -4.80
N TYR A 302 20.56 3.18 -4.00
CA TYR A 302 19.86 4.44 -4.09
C TYR A 302 20.20 5.21 -5.38
N ASP A 303 21.47 5.17 -5.84
CA ASP A 303 21.87 5.78 -7.11
C ASP A 303 21.14 5.12 -8.28
N ILE A 304 21.05 3.77 -8.33
CA ILE A 304 20.27 3.06 -9.35
C ILE A 304 18.80 3.51 -9.31
N PHE A 305 18.23 3.67 -8.11
CA PHE A 305 16.86 4.20 -7.98
C PHE A 305 16.74 5.60 -8.60
N LEU A 306 17.60 6.54 -8.21
CA LEU A 306 17.55 7.92 -8.71
C LEU A 306 17.77 8.02 -10.22
N GLU A 307 18.57 7.14 -10.82
CA GLU A 307 18.80 7.08 -12.25
C GLU A 307 17.64 6.47 -13.04
N THR A 308 16.89 5.53 -12.43
CA THR A 308 15.88 4.74 -13.14
C THR A 308 14.45 5.14 -12.84
N THR A 309 14.21 5.85 -11.74
CA THR A 309 12.85 6.31 -11.39
C THR A 309 12.30 7.29 -12.43
N LYS A 310 11.01 7.18 -12.71
CA LYS A 310 10.28 8.14 -13.57
C LYS A 310 9.47 9.15 -12.76
N GLU A 311 9.37 8.92 -11.46
CA GLU A 311 8.65 9.76 -10.50
C GLU A 311 9.64 10.39 -9.53
N ILE A 312 9.30 11.56 -9.01
CA ILE A 312 10.14 12.25 -8.01
C ILE A 312 9.83 11.80 -6.57
N ASP A 313 8.82 10.95 -6.39
CA ASP A 313 8.46 10.39 -5.08
C ASP A 313 9.62 9.57 -4.51
N PHE A 314 9.95 9.80 -3.25
CA PHE A 314 11.08 9.22 -2.53
C PHE A 314 12.48 9.64 -3.02
N ALA A 315 12.58 10.52 -4.03
CA ALA A 315 13.89 11.00 -4.51
C ALA A 315 14.61 11.85 -3.46
N GLY A 316 13.87 12.68 -2.72
CA GLY A 316 14.41 13.51 -1.65
C GLY A 316 15.00 12.67 -0.51
N ILE A 317 14.24 11.70 0.00
CA ILE A 317 14.71 10.85 1.10
C ILE A 317 15.84 9.90 0.66
N ALA A 318 15.84 9.43 -0.58
CA ALA A 318 16.96 8.66 -1.12
C ALA A 318 18.23 9.49 -1.14
N ALA A 319 18.18 10.73 -1.67
CA ALA A 319 19.32 11.66 -1.68
C ALA A 319 19.79 12.00 -0.26
N TYR A 320 18.88 12.25 0.69
CA TYR A 320 19.23 12.49 2.09
C TYR A 320 19.97 11.29 2.72
N ASN A 321 19.48 10.07 2.48
CA ASN A 321 20.14 8.87 2.97
C ASN A 321 21.53 8.67 2.33
N ILE A 322 21.70 9.01 1.04
CA ILE A 322 23.01 9.01 0.37
C ILE A 322 23.94 10.04 1.03
N ALA A 323 23.44 11.25 1.31
CA ALA A 323 24.22 12.26 2.03
C ALA A 323 24.75 11.69 3.36
N LEU A 324 23.88 11.13 4.19
CA LEU A 324 24.27 10.49 5.44
C LEU A 324 25.30 9.36 5.22
N CYS A 325 25.11 8.53 4.18
CA CYS A 325 26.09 7.49 3.84
C CYS A 325 27.47 8.09 3.56
N TYR A 326 27.56 9.15 2.77
CA TYR A 326 28.84 9.81 2.47
C TYR A 326 29.46 10.47 3.70
N LYS A 327 28.64 11.05 4.60
CA LYS A 327 29.16 11.56 5.88
C LYS A 327 29.79 10.42 6.71
N PHE A 328 29.15 9.26 6.79
CA PHE A 328 29.74 8.08 7.45
C PHE A 328 31.00 7.53 6.77
N LEU A 329 31.14 7.74 5.45
CA LEU A 329 32.30 7.33 4.67
C LEU A 329 33.43 8.39 4.66
N GLY A 330 33.22 9.55 5.28
CA GLY A 330 34.19 10.65 5.36
C GLY A 330 34.35 11.45 4.06
N ASN A 331 33.32 11.44 3.20
CA ASN A 331 33.33 12.23 1.94
C ASN A 331 32.38 13.43 2.06
N ASP A 332 32.89 14.50 2.61
CA ASP A 332 32.11 15.72 2.87
C ASP A 332 31.64 16.43 1.58
N ASN A 333 32.41 16.35 0.46
CA ASN A 333 31.98 16.95 -0.81
C ASN A 333 30.66 16.28 -1.35
N GLU A 334 30.62 14.99 -1.39
CA GLU A 334 29.39 14.27 -1.80
C GLU A 334 28.27 14.43 -0.78
N TYR A 335 28.59 14.49 0.52
CA TYR A 335 27.60 14.80 1.56
C TYR A 335 26.87 16.11 1.27
N GLU A 336 27.58 17.21 1.05
CA GLU A 336 26.99 18.51 0.77
C GLU A 336 26.17 18.52 -0.53
N LYS A 337 26.70 17.91 -1.59
CA LYS A 337 25.99 17.76 -2.87
C LYS A 337 24.64 17.08 -2.70
N TYR A 338 24.60 15.94 -2.00
CA TYR A 338 23.36 15.18 -1.82
C TYR A 338 22.40 15.84 -0.83
N LEU A 339 22.86 16.64 0.13
CA LEU A 339 21.97 17.49 0.94
C LEU A 339 21.23 18.53 0.09
N VAL A 340 21.86 19.06 -0.96
CA VAL A 340 21.16 19.96 -1.90
C VAL A 340 20.10 19.20 -2.71
N LEU A 341 20.44 18.02 -3.22
CA LEU A 341 19.51 17.19 -4.00
C LEU A 341 18.31 16.73 -3.17
N ALA A 342 18.50 16.43 -1.89
CA ALA A 342 17.45 15.99 -0.98
C ALA A 342 16.31 17.02 -0.81
N LYS A 343 16.55 18.28 -1.08
CA LYS A 343 15.55 19.37 -1.02
C LYS A 343 14.58 19.37 -2.21
N LEU A 344 14.89 18.62 -3.27
CA LEU A 344 14.19 18.62 -4.55
C LEU A 344 13.12 17.51 -4.68
N GLY A 345 12.93 16.65 -3.67
CA GLY A 345 11.93 15.59 -3.67
C GLY A 345 10.50 16.12 -3.66
N ASN A 346 9.55 15.23 -3.86
CA ASN A 346 8.12 15.55 -3.85
C ASN A 346 7.64 15.92 -2.44
N GLN A 347 7.27 17.18 -2.22
CA GLN A 347 6.87 17.68 -0.90
C GLN A 347 5.49 17.17 -0.43
N ASP A 348 4.70 16.56 -1.32
CA ASP A 348 3.46 15.86 -0.96
C ASP A 348 3.74 14.45 -0.42
N VAL A 349 4.97 13.95 -0.59
CA VAL A 349 5.46 12.70 0.02
C VAL A 349 6.13 13.03 1.35
N PHE A 350 5.66 12.39 2.38
CA PHE A 350 6.05 12.68 3.77
C PHE A 350 7.55 12.51 4.01
N GLU A 351 8.12 11.43 3.49
CA GLU A 351 9.54 11.13 3.59
C GLU A 351 10.41 12.21 2.90
N ASP A 352 9.97 12.72 1.76
CA ASP A 352 10.69 13.77 1.03
C ASP A 352 10.59 15.14 1.73
N SER A 353 9.43 15.45 2.31
CA SER A 353 9.24 16.65 3.15
C SER A 353 10.15 16.61 4.38
N TYR A 354 10.24 15.45 5.05
CA TYR A 354 11.17 15.22 6.16
C TYR A 354 12.63 15.39 5.71
N ALA A 355 13.00 14.79 4.57
CA ALA A 355 14.35 14.89 4.01
C ALA A 355 14.75 16.34 3.73
N LYS A 356 13.82 17.14 3.17
CA LYS A 356 14.04 18.58 2.96
C LYS A 356 14.30 19.30 4.28
N SER A 357 13.44 19.13 5.28
CA SER A 357 13.58 19.78 6.59
C SER A 357 14.93 19.45 7.25
N LYS A 358 15.32 18.17 7.23
CA LYS A 358 16.63 17.75 7.78
C LYS A 358 17.81 18.25 6.96
N SER A 359 17.68 18.30 5.65
CA SER A 359 18.75 18.84 4.78
C SER A 359 18.93 20.33 4.95
N GLU A 360 17.86 21.10 5.17
CA GLU A 360 17.94 22.52 5.51
C GLU A 360 18.60 22.71 6.88
N GLU A 361 18.26 21.89 7.86
CA GLU A 361 18.88 21.90 9.18
C GLU A 361 20.39 21.67 9.08
N TYR A 362 20.83 20.59 8.43
CA TYR A 362 22.24 20.22 8.33
C TYR A 362 23.05 21.03 7.29
N SER A 363 22.37 21.80 6.43
CA SER A 363 23.04 22.83 5.63
C SER A 363 23.35 24.08 6.45
N SER A 364 22.66 24.33 7.56
CA SER A 364 22.84 25.51 8.42
C SER A 364 23.74 25.25 9.65
N LYS A 365 23.86 23.99 10.07
CA LYS A 365 24.72 23.57 11.18
C LYS A 365 25.41 22.25 10.85
N GLU A 366 26.61 22.06 11.34
CA GLU A 366 27.32 20.80 11.18
C GLU A 366 26.59 19.65 11.91
N ILE A 367 26.48 18.48 11.26
CA ILE A 367 25.98 17.26 11.89
C ILE A 367 27.00 16.76 12.91
N THR A 368 26.57 16.57 14.15
CA THR A 368 27.46 16.17 15.25
C THR A 368 27.76 14.68 15.28
N LYS A 369 28.75 14.26 16.05
CA LYS A 369 29.04 12.83 16.28
C LYS A 369 27.89 12.14 17.00
N GLU A 370 27.20 12.84 17.88
CA GLU A 370 26.02 12.37 18.58
C GLU A 370 24.85 12.15 17.62
N ASP A 371 24.63 13.06 16.68
CA ASP A 371 23.59 12.88 15.62
C ASP A 371 23.88 11.63 14.78
N LEU A 372 25.13 11.45 14.34
CA LEU A 372 25.53 10.27 13.57
C LEU A 372 25.42 8.96 14.39
N MET A 373 25.76 9.01 15.68
CA MET A 373 25.54 7.88 16.59
C MET A 373 24.05 7.52 16.64
N LEU A 374 23.16 8.51 16.80
CA LEU A 374 21.71 8.29 16.85
C LEU A 374 21.17 7.74 15.53
N VAL A 375 21.67 8.18 14.38
CA VAL A 375 21.32 7.57 13.08
C VAL A 375 21.72 6.09 13.07
N ARG A 376 22.91 5.72 13.54
CA ARG A 376 23.31 4.30 13.64
C ARG A 376 22.44 3.50 14.62
N MET A 377 22.04 4.11 15.74
CA MET A 377 21.18 3.44 16.72
C MET A 377 19.76 3.25 16.17
N HIS A 378 19.20 4.24 15.48
CA HIS A 378 17.95 4.09 14.75
C HIS A 378 18.03 2.97 13.71
N ASN A 379 19.07 2.93 12.90
CA ASN A 379 19.31 1.88 11.92
C ASN A 379 19.36 0.48 12.58
N ASN A 380 20.06 0.35 13.71
CA ASN A 380 20.12 -0.91 14.45
C ASN A 380 18.75 -1.29 15.05
N LEU A 381 17.96 -0.31 15.52
CA LEU A 381 16.61 -0.53 16.02
C LEU A 381 15.71 -1.09 14.89
N GLU A 382 15.75 -0.45 13.73
CA GLU A 382 15.00 -0.84 12.53
C GLU A 382 15.49 -2.17 11.92
N ALA A 383 16.74 -2.54 12.17
CA ALA A 383 17.28 -3.85 11.81
C ALA A 383 17.01 -4.94 12.86
N GLY A 384 16.22 -4.65 13.90
CA GLY A 384 15.89 -5.62 14.95
C GLY A 384 17.03 -5.92 15.94
N LYS A 385 18.12 -5.15 15.94
CA LYS A 385 19.30 -5.35 16.80
C LYS A 385 19.11 -4.67 18.17
N TYR A 386 18.02 -5.00 18.85
CA TYR A 386 17.57 -4.31 20.06
C TYR A 386 18.59 -4.33 21.21
N ARG A 387 19.34 -5.44 21.38
CA ARG A 387 20.38 -5.56 22.41
C ARG A 387 21.49 -4.53 22.19
N ILE A 388 21.94 -4.35 20.93
CA ILE A 388 22.97 -3.35 20.62
C ILE A 388 22.50 -1.93 20.96
N VAL A 389 21.24 -1.60 20.61
CA VAL A 389 20.64 -0.28 20.91
C VAL A 389 20.59 -0.07 22.43
N PHE A 390 20.05 -1.06 23.15
CA PHE A 390 19.93 -1.00 24.61
C PHE A 390 21.28 -0.79 25.30
N ASP A 391 22.26 -1.65 25.03
CA ASP A 391 23.57 -1.60 25.68
C ASP A 391 24.34 -0.32 25.35
N SER A 392 24.18 0.22 24.11
CA SER A 392 24.82 1.46 23.69
C SER A 392 24.19 2.69 24.30
N LEU A 393 22.86 2.77 24.35
CA LEU A 393 22.17 3.99 24.77
C LEU A 393 21.99 4.11 26.28
N LYS A 394 21.87 3.01 27.00
CA LYS A 394 21.65 2.99 28.46
C LYS A 394 22.69 3.85 29.23
N ASN A 395 23.94 3.82 28.78
CA ASN A 395 25.03 4.55 29.43
C ASN A 395 25.29 5.94 28.82
N VAL A 396 24.89 6.14 27.55
CA VAL A 396 25.18 7.39 26.81
C VAL A 396 24.10 8.44 27.01
N VAL A 397 22.85 8.04 27.24
CA VAL A 397 21.72 8.96 27.34
C VAL A 397 21.90 10.06 28.39
N THR A 398 22.58 9.76 29.50
CA THR A 398 22.85 10.72 30.59
C THR A 398 23.90 11.77 30.21
N SER A 399 24.77 11.51 29.24
CA SER A 399 25.79 12.44 28.76
C SER A 399 25.32 13.32 27.60
N LEU A 400 24.12 13.08 27.06
CA LEU A 400 23.55 13.89 25.99
C LEU A 400 22.96 15.18 26.56
N HIS A 401 23.40 16.32 26.04
CA HIS A 401 22.97 17.65 26.50
C HIS A 401 21.87 18.26 25.62
N GLY A 402 21.81 17.90 24.34
CA GLY A 402 20.77 18.40 23.42
C GLY A 402 19.41 17.76 23.69
N THR A 403 18.36 18.58 23.82
CA THR A 403 16.98 18.09 24.09
C THR A 403 16.52 17.12 23.00
N GLU A 404 16.76 17.42 21.72
CA GLU A 404 16.40 16.55 20.58
C GLU A 404 17.16 15.21 20.64
N GLN A 405 18.47 15.27 20.83
CA GLN A 405 19.32 14.09 20.87
C GLN A 405 18.95 13.19 22.06
N LYS A 406 18.69 13.79 23.23
CA LYS A 406 18.27 13.06 24.41
C LYS A 406 16.90 12.43 24.21
N ALA A 407 15.95 13.13 23.60
CA ALA A 407 14.61 12.62 23.31
C ALA A 407 14.66 11.43 22.34
N LEU A 408 15.43 11.52 21.25
CA LEU A 408 15.66 10.43 20.32
C LEU A 408 16.30 9.21 20.99
N ALA A 409 17.38 9.42 21.75
CA ALA A 409 18.09 8.35 22.45
C ALA A 409 17.16 7.60 23.43
N LEU A 410 16.38 8.33 24.22
CA LEU A 410 15.41 7.75 25.14
C LEU A 410 14.28 7.01 24.42
N SER A 411 13.79 7.54 23.30
CA SER A 411 12.76 6.88 22.48
C SER A 411 13.28 5.53 21.93
N TYR A 412 14.51 5.50 21.42
CA TYR A 412 15.12 4.27 20.90
C TYR A 412 15.40 3.28 22.03
N LEU A 413 15.86 3.75 23.20
CA LEU A 413 16.06 2.92 24.38
C LEU A 413 14.75 2.33 24.89
N CYS A 414 13.68 3.14 24.95
CA CYS A 414 12.34 2.72 25.37
C CYS A 414 11.81 1.60 24.44
N GLU A 415 11.87 1.79 23.13
CA GLU A 415 11.42 0.76 22.19
C GLU A 415 12.29 -0.50 22.23
N ALA A 416 13.61 -0.37 22.29
CA ALA A 416 14.52 -1.51 22.42
C ALA A 416 14.24 -2.31 23.71
N SER A 417 13.99 -1.62 24.83
CA SER A 417 13.63 -2.21 26.12
C SER A 417 12.31 -2.97 26.05
N LEU A 418 11.29 -2.40 25.39
CA LEU A 418 10.02 -3.06 25.16
C LEU A 418 10.20 -4.38 24.38
N ARG A 419 11.00 -4.36 23.29
CA ARG A 419 11.29 -5.53 22.48
C ARG A 419 12.09 -6.59 23.21
N LEU A 420 12.91 -6.18 24.16
CA LEU A 420 13.67 -7.09 25.06
C LEU A 420 12.86 -7.53 26.28
N LYS A 421 11.60 -7.08 26.40
CA LYS A 421 10.70 -7.33 27.55
C LYS A 421 11.26 -6.82 28.89
N ASN A 422 12.09 -5.77 28.84
CA ASN A 422 12.61 -5.09 30.03
C ASN A 422 11.68 -3.93 30.37
N TYR A 423 10.55 -4.24 31.01
CA TYR A 423 9.47 -3.29 31.25
C TYR A 423 9.85 -2.20 32.27
N ASP A 424 10.74 -2.51 33.23
CA ASP A 424 11.23 -1.51 34.20
C ASP A 424 12.02 -0.40 33.47
N GLU A 425 12.80 -0.75 32.46
CA GLU A 425 13.51 0.25 31.67
C GLU A 425 12.59 1.01 30.70
N VAL A 426 11.50 0.38 30.22
CA VAL A 426 10.47 1.09 29.46
C VAL A 426 9.86 2.20 30.32
N ASP A 427 9.50 1.90 31.57
CA ASP A 427 8.94 2.84 32.53
C ASP A 427 9.93 3.97 32.85
N ASN A 428 11.19 3.62 33.14
CA ASN A 428 12.27 4.57 33.41
C ASN A 428 12.53 5.53 32.24
N ALA A 429 12.60 5.02 31.02
CA ALA A 429 12.79 5.84 29.83
C ALA A 429 11.56 6.74 29.58
N PHE A 430 10.35 6.22 29.75
CA PHE A 430 9.10 6.98 29.63
C PHE A 430 9.05 8.16 30.61
N GLU A 431 9.34 7.94 31.89
CA GLU A 431 9.34 8.99 32.92
C GLU A 431 10.29 10.15 32.56
N GLN A 432 11.40 9.85 31.87
CA GLN A 432 12.30 10.89 31.40
C GLN A 432 11.77 11.59 30.13
N ILE A 433 11.13 10.84 29.20
CA ILE A 433 10.62 11.39 27.93
C ILE A 433 9.45 12.34 28.15
N LYS A 434 8.49 11.98 29.00
CA LYS A 434 7.23 12.72 29.17
C LYS A 434 7.43 14.18 29.58
N ASN A 435 8.58 14.50 30.17
CA ASN A 435 8.95 15.85 30.61
C ASN A 435 9.84 16.59 29.61
N LEU A 436 10.22 15.93 28.49
CA LEU A 436 10.96 16.58 27.42
C LEU A 436 9.99 17.23 26.44
N HIS A 437 10.38 18.37 25.91
CA HIS A 437 9.62 19.06 24.87
C HIS A 437 10.51 19.30 23.64
N PRO A 438 10.85 18.23 22.87
CA PRO A 438 11.69 18.39 21.69
C PRO A 438 10.92 19.21 20.65
N PRO A 439 11.48 20.36 20.18
CA PRO A 439 10.75 21.25 19.27
C PRO A 439 10.52 20.66 17.87
N LYS A 440 11.38 19.73 17.41
CA LYS A 440 11.30 19.11 16.10
C LYS A 440 10.81 17.65 16.15
N GLU A 441 11.44 16.84 17.00
CA GLU A 441 11.13 15.40 17.13
C GLU A 441 9.89 15.15 18.01
N ARG A 442 8.80 15.86 17.74
CA ARG A 442 7.55 15.82 18.55
C ARG A 442 6.89 14.45 18.58
N TRP A 443 7.15 13.59 17.60
CA TRP A 443 6.65 12.21 17.55
C TRP A 443 7.18 11.32 18.69
N VAL A 444 8.27 11.70 19.34
CA VAL A 444 8.89 10.94 20.43
C VAL A 444 7.93 10.74 21.60
N ILE A 445 7.17 11.77 21.96
CA ILE A 445 6.24 11.71 23.09
C ILE A 445 5.08 10.72 22.85
N PRO A 446 4.27 10.85 21.79
CA PRO A 446 3.21 9.89 21.52
C PRO A 446 3.73 8.46 21.29
N ASN A 447 4.94 8.30 20.72
CA ASN A 447 5.57 6.99 20.60
C ASN A 447 5.94 6.38 21.96
N ALA A 448 6.38 7.20 22.92
CA ALA A 448 6.66 6.74 24.28
C ALA A 448 5.38 6.27 25.00
N TYR A 449 4.28 7.01 24.88
CA TYR A 449 2.97 6.58 25.38
C TYR A 449 2.52 5.25 24.74
N LEU A 450 2.71 5.09 23.43
CA LEU A 450 2.40 3.82 22.74
C LEU A 450 3.27 2.67 23.26
N ASN A 451 4.56 2.89 23.54
CA ASN A 451 5.42 1.87 24.12
C ASN A 451 4.96 1.46 25.52
N MET A 452 4.50 2.43 26.35
CA MET A 452 3.87 2.14 27.64
C MET A 452 2.56 1.37 27.49
N ALA A 453 1.75 1.70 26.51
CA ALA A 453 0.53 0.96 26.21
C ALA A 453 0.83 -0.51 25.87
N TRP A 454 1.83 -0.76 25.04
CA TRP A 454 2.28 -2.12 24.72
C TRP A 454 2.86 -2.86 25.93
N ALA A 455 3.67 -2.19 26.76
CA ALA A 455 4.22 -2.79 27.98
C ALA A 455 3.09 -3.23 28.94
N ASN A 456 2.10 -2.36 29.17
CA ASN A 456 0.95 -2.67 30.00
C ASN A 456 0.06 -3.77 29.38
N PHE A 457 -0.10 -3.80 28.06
CA PHE A 457 -0.78 -4.89 27.38
C PHE A 457 -0.09 -6.24 27.63
N TYR A 458 1.24 -6.32 27.47
CA TYR A 458 1.99 -7.55 27.73
C TYR A 458 2.00 -7.98 29.19
N LEU A 459 1.84 -7.04 30.12
CA LEU A 459 1.66 -7.28 31.55
C LEU A 459 0.21 -7.64 31.94
N GLY A 460 -0.72 -7.71 30.97
CA GLY A 460 -2.13 -8.01 31.19
C GLY A 460 -2.96 -6.85 31.78
N LYS A 461 -2.37 -5.66 31.93
CA LYS A 461 -3.00 -4.45 32.50
C LYS A 461 -3.79 -3.69 31.43
N LYS A 462 -4.92 -4.27 30.96
CA LYS A 462 -5.67 -3.76 29.79
C LYS A 462 -6.22 -2.34 29.96
N ALA A 463 -6.70 -1.97 31.18
CA ALA A 463 -7.20 -0.62 31.45
C ALA A 463 -6.08 0.41 31.29
N ALA A 464 -4.95 0.21 31.95
CA ALA A 464 -3.79 1.10 31.82
C ALA A 464 -3.28 1.17 30.35
N ALA A 465 -3.30 0.06 29.63
CA ALA A 465 -2.96 0.08 28.20
C ALA A 465 -3.89 0.97 27.38
N SER A 466 -5.20 0.99 27.69
CA SER A 466 -6.18 1.86 27.04
C SER A 466 -5.95 3.33 27.38
N ASP A 467 -5.67 3.66 28.63
CA ASP A 467 -5.39 5.03 29.09
C ASP A 467 -4.15 5.58 28.35
N PHE A 468 -3.07 4.80 28.27
CA PHE A 468 -1.87 5.19 27.52
C PHE A 468 -2.10 5.34 25.99
N ILE A 469 -3.04 4.61 25.42
CA ILE A 469 -3.45 4.81 24.02
C ILE A 469 -4.14 6.17 23.86
N GLU A 470 -5.05 6.54 24.75
CA GLU A 470 -5.74 7.83 24.70
C GLU A 470 -4.73 8.99 24.81
N ASP A 471 -3.74 8.87 25.70
CA ASP A 471 -2.65 9.84 25.83
C ASP A 471 -1.81 9.93 24.54
N ALA A 472 -1.49 8.79 23.88
CA ALA A 472 -0.77 8.79 22.63
C ALA A 472 -1.55 9.51 21.51
N GLU A 473 -2.88 9.35 21.46
CA GLU A 473 -3.76 9.98 20.47
C GLU A 473 -4.04 11.46 20.72
N SER A 474 -3.91 11.92 21.97
CA SER A 474 -4.10 13.34 22.33
C SER A 474 -3.09 14.25 21.64
N ASN A 475 -1.91 13.72 21.31
CA ASN A 475 -0.87 14.40 20.54
C ASN A 475 -1.07 14.12 19.05
N ASN A 476 -1.30 15.14 18.23
CA ASN A 476 -1.67 14.94 16.84
C ASN A 476 -0.93 15.83 15.81
N ASP A 477 0.02 16.65 16.27
CA ASP A 477 0.82 17.55 15.42
C ASP A 477 2.29 17.15 15.42
N TYR A 478 2.61 16.10 14.63
CA TYR A 478 3.98 15.58 14.50
C TYR A 478 4.14 14.79 13.20
N ASP A 479 5.40 14.64 12.81
CA ASP A 479 5.79 13.89 11.63
C ASP A 479 5.56 12.37 11.80
N PHE A 480 5.25 11.65 10.72
CA PHE A 480 4.97 10.20 10.72
C PHE A 480 3.73 9.76 11.54
N LYS A 481 2.80 10.69 11.77
CA LYS A 481 1.55 10.42 12.51
C LYS A 481 0.81 9.17 12.01
N ASP A 482 0.67 9.01 10.70
CA ASP A 482 -0.07 7.88 10.11
C ASP A 482 0.57 6.52 10.45
N GLN A 483 1.90 6.47 10.51
CA GLN A 483 2.62 5.25 10.88
C GLN A 483 2.39 4.89 12.36
N LEU A 484 2.39 5.88 13.24
CA LEU A 484 2.11 5.66 14.66
C LEU A 484 0.64 5.28 14.86
N GLN A 485 -0.29 5.94 14.16
CA GLN A 485 -1.71 5.61 14.20
C GLN A 485 -1.99 4.16 13.78
N ALA A 486 -1.30 3.65 12.75
CA ALA A 486 -1.42 2.25 12.35
C ALA A 486 -1.00 1.28 13.48
N LYS A 487 0.06 1.60 14.22
CA LYS A 487 0.51 0.82 15.39
C LYS A 487 -0.48 0.90 16.55
N ILE A 488 -1.08 2.07 16.78
CA ILE A 488 -2.14 2.28 17.78
C ILE A 488 -3.37 1.44 17.44
N GLU A 489 -3.83 1.48 16.17
CA GLU A 489 -4.96 0.68 15.72
C GLU A 489 -4.72 -0.82 15.87
N ASN A 490 -3.50 -1.30 15.64
CA ASN A 490 -3.14 -2.69 15.93
C ASN A 490 -3.39 -3.04 17.40
N LEU A 491 -2.87 -2.23 18.33
CA LEU A 491 -3.01 -2.49 19.75
C LEU A 491 -4.48 -2.43 20.22
N LYS A 492 -5.26 -1.45 19.73
CA LYS A 492 -6.70 -1.36 20.00
C LYS A 492 -7.45 -2.63 19.60
N ARG A 493 -7.12 -3.17 18.40
CA ARG A 493 -7.72 -4.42 17.91
C ARG A 493 -7.34 -5.62 18.77
N LYS A 494 -6.09 -5.71 19.20
CA LYS A 494 -5.62 -6.77 20.11
C LYS A 494 -6.31 -6.70 21.48
N LEU A 495 -6.49 -5.50 22.03
CA LEU A 495 -7.23 -5.28 23.28
C LEU A 495 -8.69 -5.74 23.17
N LYS A 496 -9.39 -5.37 22.07
CA LYS A 496 -10.77 -5.80 21.80
C LYS A 496 -10.88 -7.32 21.62
N ALA A 497 -9.91 -7.94 20.96
CA ALA A 497 -9.89 -9.38 20.71
C ALA A 497 -9.51 -10.22 21.93
N GLY A 498 -9.03 -9.61 23.01
CA GLY A 498 -8.54 -10.30 24.21
C GLY A 498 -7.27 -11.13 24.01
N LYS A 499 -6.58 -10.94 22.88
CA LYS A 499 -5.35 -11.68 22.52
C LYS A 499 -4.13 -11.02 23.15
N HIS A 500 -3.30 -11.83 23.79
CA HIS A 500 -2.00 -11.47 24.35
C HIS A 500 -0.87 -11.75 23.37
#